data_96a1ec86280b1ac5baeb7b0dd33f8db5
#
_entry.id   96a1ec86280b1ac5baeb7b0dd33f8db5
#
_cell.length_a   1.000
_cell.length_b   1.000
_cell.length_c   1.000
_cell.angle_alpha   90.00
_cell.angle_beta   90.00
_cell.angle_gamma   90.00
#
_symmetry.space_group_name_H-M   'P 1'
#
loop_
_entity.id
_entity.type
_entity.pdbx_description
1 polymer ?
#
loop_
_entity_poly.entity_id
_entity_poly.type
_entity_poly.pdbx_seq_one_letter_code
_entity_poly.pdbx_strand_id
1 'polypeptide(L)'
;MKNYIEKYTPAGDFEKSKVRVLVRGDLQDFVGETQGPVTRVESIFIIISIAILHDLEIFKIDITSAFLNTPMNDDVDHKWLLLDKDVASVLMSMDSEYWKGFLRRDGKILVKLDKIMYGFKEAAYWWNVMLVTGIVT
;
A
#
# COMPACT_ATOMS: atom_id res chain seq x y z
N MET A 1 -2.47 12.92 1.05
CA MET A 1 -1.60 13.40 -0.06
C MET A 1 -1.93 12.62 -1.32
N LYS A 2 -1.92 13.25 -2.49
CA LYS A 2 -2.20 12.60 -3.78
C LYS A 2 -0.91 12.63 -4.61
N ASN A 3 -0.56 11.51 -5.20
CA ASN A 3 0.54 11.45 -6.17
C ASN A 3 -0.05 11.06 -7.52
N TYR A 4 0.10 11.93 -8.52
CA TYR A 4 -0.35 11.72 -9.90
C TYR A 4 0.87 11.50 -10.78
N ILE A 5 0.83 10.44 -11.56
CA ILE A 5 1.90 10.06 -12.49
C ILE A 5 1.26 9.65 -13.82
N GLU A 6 1.70 10.22 -14.89
CA GLU A 6 1.41 9.73 -16.25
C GLU A 6 2.47 8.71 -16.65
N LYS A 7 2.02 7.64 -17.24
CA LYS A 7 2.89 6.61 -17.80
C LYS A 7 2.84 6.64 -19.31
N TYR A 8 4.00 6.48 -19.91
CA TYR A 8 4.20 6.46 -21.34
C TYR A 8 4.88 5.14 -21.73
N THR A 9 4.60 4.66 -22.93
CA THR A 9 5.29 3.51 -23.53
C THR A 9 6.74 3.89 -23.87
N PRO A 10 7.63 2.91 -24.12
CA PRO A 10 8.98 3.21 -24.60
C PRO A 10 9.01 3.99 -25.93
N ALA A 11 7.93 3.93 -26.71
CA ALA A 11 7.76 4.71 -27.94
C ALA A 11 7.32 6.17 -27.70
N GLY A 12 6.99 6.53 -26.45
CA GLY A 12 6.56 7.88 -26.05
C GLY A 12 5.04 8.08 -26.10
N ASP A 13 4.24 7.06 -26.40
CA ASP A 13 2.79 7.16 -26.41
C ASP A 13 2.23 7.11 -25.00
N PHE A 14 1.16 7.87 -24.74
CA PHE A 14 0.46 7.83 -23.46
C PHE A 14 -0.12 6.43 -23.20
N GLU A 15 0.27 5.82 -22.09
CA GLU A 15 -0.24 4.51 -21.66
C GLU A 15 -1.43 4.66 -20.69
N LYS A 16 -1.20 5.37 -19.57
CA LYS A 16 -2.23 5.56 -18.54
C LYS A 16 -1.85 6.61 -17.50
N SER A 17 -2.85 7.15 -16.86
CA SER A 17 -2.69 7.94 -15.63
C SER A 17 -2.76 7.04 -14.39
N LYS A 18 -1.87 7.26 -13.43
CA LYS A 18 -1.85 6.56 -12.15
C LYS A 18 -1.95 7.54 -11.00
N VAL A 19 -3.03 7.44 -10.24
CA VAL A 19 -3.22 8.20 -8.99
C VAL A 19 -2.99 7.29 -7.80
N ARG A 20 -2.20 7.77 -6.84
CA ARG A 20 -2.05 7.11 -5.54
C ARG A 20 -2.52 8.05 -4.44
N VAL A 21 -3.42 7.58 -3.62
CA VAL A 21 -3.79 8.24 -2.37
C VAL A 21 -2.81 7.75 -1.30
N LEU A 22 -2.13 8.70 -0.66
CA LEU A 22 -1.12 8.42 0.36
C LEU A 22 -1.60 8.98 1.70
N VAL A 23 -1.43 8.21 2.75
CA VAL A 23 -1.62 8.68 4.11
C VAL A 23 -0.45 9.59 4.51
N ARG A 24 -0.72 10.59 5.34
CA ARG A 24 0.29 11.46 5.95
C ARG A 24 0.90 10.77 7.18
N GLY A 25 1.76 9.76 6.94
CA GLY A 25 2.46 9.03 8.00
C GLY A 25 3.38 9.92 8.84
N ASP A 26 3.82 11.06 8.28
CA ASP A 26 4.57 12.07 9.02
C ASP A 26 3.77 12.69 10.18
N LEU A 27 2.44 12.70 10.08
CA LEU A 27 1.52 13.16 11.12
C LEU A 27 1.02 12.02 12.04
N GLN A 28 1.43 10.78 11.75
CA GLN A 28 1.03 9.63 12.53
C GLN A 28 1.83 9.56 13.83
N ASP A 29 1.14 9.53 14.96
CA ASP A 29 1.75 9.20 16.25
C ASP A 29 1.82 7.67 16.35
N PHE A 30 3.01 7.14 16.06
CA PHE A 30 3.26 5.70 16.03
C PHE A 30 4.61 5.39 16.66
N VAL A 31 4.58 4.49 17.63
CA VAL A 31 5.77 3.93 18.30
C VAL A 31 5.76 2.43 18.07
N GLY A 32 6.68 1.92 17.27
CA GLY A 32 6.77 0.50 16.91
C GLY A 32 7.68 0.27 15.71
N GLU A 33 7.71 -0.98 15.24
CA GLU A 33 8.50 -1.36 14.08
C GLU A 33 7.92 -0.79 12.79
N THR A 34 8.78 -0.14 12.02
CA THR A 34 8.40 0.51 10.76
C THR A 34 9.06 -0.11 9.53
N GLN A 35 10.10 -0.93 9.74
CA GLN A 35 10.92 -1.46 8.66
C GLN A 35 10.52 -2.88 8.30
N GLY A 36 10.38 -3.14 7.01
CA GLY A 36 10.43 -4.47 6.43
C GLY A 36 11.85 -4.78 5.98
N PRO A 37 12.37 -6.01 6.19
CA PRO A 37 13.70 -6.38 5.69
C PRO A 37 13.74 -6.27 4.16
N VAL A 38 14.83 -5.71 3.66
CA VAL A 38 15.12 -5.62 2.23
C VAL A 38 16.32 -6.52 1.92
N THR A 39 16.14 -7.39 0.94
CA THR A 39 17.21 -8.30 0.51
C THR A 39 18.40 -7.51 -0.08
N ARG A 40 19.60 -7.83 0.37
CA ARG A 40 20.83 -7.28 -0.20
C ARG A 40 21.10 -7.88 -1.58
N VAL A 41 21.73 -7.10 -2.45
CA VAL A 41 22.06 -7.53 -3.82
C VAL A 41 22.97 -8.77 -3.80
N GLU A 42 23.90 -8.85 -2.86
CA GLU A 42 24.80 -10.00 -2.68
C GLU A 42 24.02 -11.30 -2.41
N SER A 43 22.95 -11.23 -1.60
CA SER A 43 22.09 -12.38 -1.34
C SER A 43 21.38 -12.87 -2.61
N ILE A 44 20.99 -11.96 -3.49
CA ILE A 44 20.39 -12.31 -4.79
C ILE A 44 21.40 -13.06 -5.65
N PHE A 45 22.65 -12.57 -5.73
CA PHE A 45 23.70 -13.26 -6.49
C PHE A 45 24.03 -14.64 -5.92
N ILE A 46 24.06 -14.80 -4.58
CA ILE A 46 24.27 -16.10 -3.95
C ILE A 46 23.14 -17.07 -4.33
N ILE A 47 21.89 -16.66 -4.26
CA ILE A 47 20.72 -17.49 -4.64
C ILE A 47 20.82 -17.91 -6.11
N ILE A 48 21.14 -16.98 -7.01
CA ILE A 48 21.31 -17.26 -8.44
C ILE A 48 22.46 -18.27 -8.66
N SER A 49 23.57 -18.09 -7.97
CA SER A 49 24.71 -19.01 -8.08
C SER A 49 24.38 -20.43 -7.60
N ILE A 50 23.64 -20.54 -6.50
CA ILE A 50 23.16 -21.83 -5.99
C ILE A 50 22.20 -22.48 -6.99
N ALA A 51 21.29 -21.71 -7.55
CA ALA A 51 20.34 -22.21 -8.53
C ALA A 51 21.03 -22.77 -9.78
N ILE A 52 22.04 -22.05 -10.31
CA ILE A 52 22.84 -22.52 -11.45
C ILE A 52 23.60 -23.78 -11.09
N LEU A 53 24.23 -23.84 -9.90
CA LEU A 53 25.02 -24.98 -9.47
C LEU A 53 24.20 -26.28 -9.33
N HIS A 54 22.95 -26.15 -8.93
CA HIS A 54 22.03 -27.26 -8.64
C HIS A 54 20.96 -27.46 -9.70
N ASP A 55 21.03 -26.77 -10.84
CA ASP A 55 20.03 -26.81 -11.93
C ASP A 55 18.59 -26.55 -11.44
N LEU A 56 18.44 -25.50 -10.60
CA LEU A 56 17.16 -25.10 -10.03
C LEU A 56 16.50 -24.01 -10.87
N GLU A 57 15.19 -24.06 -10.98
CA GLU A 57 14.41 -22.99 -11.59
C GLU A 57 14.25 -21.79 -10.65
N ILE A 58 14.32 -20.58 -11.20
CA ILE A 58 14.13 -19.33 -10.48
C ILE A 58 12.84 -18.67 -10.94
N PHE A 59 11.96 -18.35 -9.98
CA PHE A 59 10.72 -17.63 -10.25
C PHE A 59 10.79 -16.22 -9.63
N LYS A 60 10.27 -15.24 -10.38
CA LYS A 60 10.06 -13.87 -9.87
C LYS A 60 8.57 -13.63 -9.74
N ILE A 61 8.16 -13.18 -8.56
CA ILE A 61 6.77 -12.82 -8.27
C ILE A 61 6.73 -11.32 -7.94
N ASP A 62 5.79 -10.60 -8.56
CA ASP A 62 5.46 -9.22 -8.21
C ASP A 62 4.04 -9.17 -7.65
N ILE A 63 3.90 -8.69 -6.42
CA ILE A 63 2.61 -8.61 -5.75
C ILE A 63 2.05 -7.22 -5.93
N THR A 64 1.04 -7.12 -6.79
CA THR A 64 0.38 -5.86 -7.09
C THR A 64 -0.32 -5.31 -5.84
N SER A 65 -0.10 -4.02 -5.55
CA SER A 65 -0.73 -3.32 -4.42
C SER A 65 -0.48 -3.97 -3.05
N ALA A 66 0.73 -4.47 -2.83
CA ALA A 66 1.15 -5.24 -1.67
C ALA A 66 0.56 -4.73 -0.34
N PHE A 67 0.73 -3.46 -0.01
CA PHE A 67 0.21 -2.90 1.24
C PHE A 67 -1.32 -2.91 1.34
N LEU A 68 -2.02 -2.70 0.22
CA LEU A 68 -3.48 -2.73 0.20
C LEU A 68 -4.05 -4.16 0.34
N ASN A 69 -3.22 -5.18 0.27
CA ASN A 69 -3.59 -6.56 0.55
C ASN A 69 -3.37 -6.94 2.02
N THR A 70 -2.63 -6.12 2.76
CA THR A 70 -2.34 -6.37 4.18
C THR A 70 -3.51 -5.91 5.04
N PRO A 71 -4.17 -6.82 5.78
CA PRO A 71 -5.24 -6.44 6.69
C PRO A 71 -4.69 -5.57 7.83
N MET A 72 -5.51 -4.67 8.33
CA MET A 72 -5.24 -3.96 9.57
C MET A 72 -5.45 -4.92 10.73
N ASN A 73 -4.57 -4.92 11.71
CA ASN A 73 -4.78 -5.70 12.92
C ASN A 73 -5.79 -4.97 13.82
N ASP A 74 -7.02 -5.48 13.86
CA ASP A 74 -8.14 -4.88 14.60
C ASP A 74 -7.92 -4.89 16.11
N ASP A 75 -7.03 -5.76 16.63
CA ASP A 75 -6.79 -5.89 18.07
C ASP A 75 -5.92 -4.76 18.65
N VAL A 76 -5.23 -3.99 17.80
CA VAL A 76 -4.23 -3.02 18.28
C VAL A 76 -4.62 -1.58 18.04
N ASP A 77 -5.22 -1.23 16.89
CA ASP A 77 -5.53 0.18 16.56
C ASP A 77 -6.52 0.32 15.41
N HIS A 78 -7.73 0.74 15.71
CA HIS A 78 -8.63 1.23 14.68
C HIS A 78 -8.10 2.54 14.09
N LYS A 79 -7.63 2.50 12.83
CA LYS A 79 -7.18 3.71 12.15
C LYS A 79 -8.29 4.32 11.32
N TRP A 80 -8.44 5.61 11.49
CA TRP A 80 -9.41 6.41 10.76
C TRP A 80 -8.70 7.31 9.76
N LEU A 81 -9.21 7.33 8.55
CA LEU A 81 -8.72 8.20 7.48
C LEU A 81 -9.70 9.35 7.27
N LEU A 82 -9.20 10.56 7.41
CA LEU A 82 -9.92 11.77 7.07
C LEU A 82 -9.59 12.18 5.64
N LEU A 83 -10.57 12.09 4.75
CA LEU A 83 -10.47 12.49 3.35
C LEU A 83 -10.85 13.95 3.20
N ASP A 84 -10.03 14.72 2.52
CA ASP A 84 -10.26 16.14 2.26
C ASP A 84 -11.45 16.36 1.34
N LYS A 85 -11.98 17.61 1.34
CA LYS A 85 -13.18 18.00 0.58
C LYS A 85 -13.12 17.65 -0.90
N ASP A 86 -11.94 17.79 -1.53
CA ASP A 86 -11.76 17.47 -2.95
C ASP A 86 -12.01 15.99 -3.23
N VAL A 87 -11.45 15.11 -2.37
CA VAL A 87 -11.68 13.65 -2.49
C VAL A 87 -13.12 13.33 -2.16
N ALA A 88 -13.66 13.94 -1.10
CA ALA A 88 -15.04 13.76 -0.69
C ALA A 88 -16.01 14.13 -1.82
N SER A 89 -15.78 15.25 -2.54
CA SER A 89 -16.63 15.67 -3.65
C SER A 89 -16.60 14.64 -4.81
N VAL A 90 -15.46 14.08 -5.12
CA VAL A 90 -15.33 13.03 -6.14
C VAL A 90 -16.07 11.77 -5.72
N LEU A 91 -15.88 11.30 -4.48
CA LEU A 91 -16.59 10.12 -3.97
C LEU A 91 -18.11 10.32 -3.95
N MET A 92 -18.57 11.50 -3.52
CA MET A 92 -19.98 11.85 -3.55
C MET A 92 -20.55 11.92 -4.98
N SER A 93 -19.76 12.28 -5.98
CA SER A 93 -20.20 12.25 -7.39
C SER A 93 -20.28 10.83 -7.96
N MET A 94 -19.53 9.87 -7.41
CA MET A 94 -19.54 8.47 -7.84
C MET A 94 -20.73 7.70 -7.23
N ASP A 95 -20.93 7.83 -5.92
CA ASP A 95 -22.00 7.17 -5.18
C ASP A 95 -22.40 8.02 -3.95
N SER A 96 -23.30 8.93 -4.16
CA SER A 96 -23.76 9.85 -3.13
C SER A 96 -24.53 9.15 -2.02
N GLU A 97 -25.28 8.10 -2.32
CA GLU A 97 -26.07 7.38 -1.32
C GLU A 97 -25.18 6.65 -0.32
N TYR A 98 -24.19 5.95 -0.82
CA TYR A 98 -23.21 5.25 0.02
C TYR A 98 -22.37 6.22 0.86
N TRP A 99 -21.80 7.25 0.24
CA TRP A 99 -20.83 8.12 0.91
C TRP A 99 -21.45 9.15 1.85
N LYS A 100 -22.74 9.42 1.72
CA LYS A 100 -23.48 10.37 2.58
C LYS A 100 -23.36 10.00 4.07
N GLY A 101 -23.34 8.71 4.40
CA GLY A 101 -23.22 8.24 5.79
C GLY A 101 -21.89 8.57 6.46
N PHE A 102 -20.84 8.80 5.67
CA PHE A 102 -19.48 9.10 6.14
C PHE A 102 -19.13 10.59 6.06
N LEU A 103 -20.03 11.40 5.47
CA LEU A 103 -19.83 12.84 5.26
C LEU A 103 -20.01 13.59 6.58
N ARG A 104 -18.99 14.36 6.93
CA ARG A 104 -18.98 15.23 8.11
C ARG A 104 -19.55 16.62 7.78
N ARG A 105 -19.92 17.36 8.83
CA ARG A 105 -20.42 18.74 8.70
C ARG A 105 -19.43 19.70 8.07
N ASP A 106 -18.13 19.40 8.18
CA ASP A 106 -17.06 20.19 7.59
C ASP A 106 -16.79 19.86 6.10
N GLY A 107 -17.60 18.99 5.49
CA GLY A 107 -17.49 18.58 4.10
C GLY A 107 -16.39 17.56 3.81
N LYS A 108 -15.78 16.97 4.84
CA LYS A 108 -14.81 15.88 4.75
C LYS A 108 -15.47 14.53 4.99
N ILE A 109 -14.86 13.46 4.53
CA ILE A 109 -15.30 12.09 4.76
C ILE A 109 -14.36 11.41 5.76
N LEU A 110 -14.92 10.77 6.77
CA LEU A 110 -14.17 9.97 7.75
C LEU A 110 -14.51 8.50 7.57
N VAL A 111 -13.50 7.68 7.29
CA VAL A 111 -13.65 6.23 7.10
C VAL A 111 -12.72 5.45 8.03
N LYS A 112 -13.20 4.31 8.51
CA LYS A 112 -12.36 3.31 9.17
C LYS A 112 -11.59 2.56 8.08
N LEU A 113 -10.32 2.25 8.34
CA LEU A 113 -9.50 1.47 7.43
C LEU A 113 -9.46 0.00 7.87
N ASP A 114 -9.76 -0.89 6.93
CA ASP A 114 -9.67 -2.35 7.12
C ASP A 114 -8.33 -2.90 6.61
N LYS A 115 -7.61 -2.11 5.81
CA LYS A 115 -6.34 -2.49 5.21
C LYS A 115 -5.32 -1.38 5.30
N ILE A 116 -4.05 -1.77 5.27
CA ILE A 116 -2.94 -0.84 5.31
C ILE A 116 -2.85 -0.07 3.99
N MET A 117 -2.55 1.22 4.09
CA MET A 117 -2.37 2.09 2.93
C MET A 117 -0.91 2.54 2.79
N TYR A 118 -0.57 2.95 1.59
CA TYR A 118 0.71 3.62 1.33
C TYR A 118 0.83 4.90 2.16
N GLY A 119 1.98 5.09 2.79
CA GLY A 119 2.30 6.25 3.61
C GLY A 119 2.18 6.02 5.11
N PHE A 120 1.62 4.90 5.57
CA PHE A 120 1.74 4.52 6.97
C PHE A 120 3.19 4.17 7.33
N LYS A 121 3.63 4.57 8.53
CA LYS A 121 4.98 4.28 9.03
C LYS A 121 5.24 2.78 9.12
N GLU A 122 4.26 2.01 9.58
CA GLU A 122 4.33 0.57 9.80
C GLU A 122 3.98 -0.30 8.58
N ALA A 123 3.67 0.30 7.42
CA ALA A 123 3.20 -0.44 6.26
C ALA A 123 4.17 -1.54 5.79
N ALA A 124 5.47 -1.23 5.74
CA ALA A 124 6.48 -2.18 5.32
C ALA A 124 6.66 -3.33 6.32
N TYR A 125 6.58 -3.05 7.62
CA TYR A 125 6.65 -4.06 8.67
C TYR A 125 5.50 -5.06 8.57
N TRP A 126 4.25 -4.59 8.57
CA TRP A 126 3.08 -5.47 8.53
C TRP A 126 2.95 -6.26 7.23
N TRP A 127 3.32 -5.65 6.11
CA TRP A 127 3.41 -6.37 4.85
C TRP A 127 4.40 -7.54 4.94
N ASN A 128 5.57 -7.31 5.50
CA ASN A 128 6.58 -8.34 5.69
C ASN A 128 6.09 -9.46 6.60
N VAL A 129 5.47 -9.13 7.73
CA VAL A 129 4.89 -10.11 8.65
C VAL A 129 3.86 -10.98 7.93
N MET A 130 2.94 -10.38 7.19
CA MET A 130 1.92 -11.11 6.42
C MET A 130 2.55 -12.03 5.36
N LEU A 131 3.54 -11.51 4.61
CA LEU A 131 4.22 -12.27 3.57
C LEU A 131 4.94 -13.48 4.14
N VAL A 132 5.71 -13.29 5.22
CA VAL A 132 6.45 -14.39 5.87
C VAL A 132 5.50 -15.42 6.46
N THR A 133 4.45 -14.99 7.13
CA THR A 133 3.44 -15.91 7.70
C THR A 133 2.74 -16.72 6.62
N GLY A 134 2.39 -16.09 5.48
CA GLY A 134 1.73 -16.78 4.37
C GLY A 134 2.64 -17.71 3.54
N ILE A 135 3.96 -17.58 3.64
CA ILE A 135 4.90 -18.49 2.96
C ILE A 135 5.24 -19.71 3.84
N VAL A 136 5.21 -19.53 5.17
CA VAL A 136 5.62 -20.57 6.14
C VAL A 136 4.45 -21.52 6.51
N THR A 137 3.21 -21.14 6.23
CA THR A 137 2.02 -22.01 6.40
C THR A 137 1.70 -22.80 5.15
#